data_824c526e58f925e754b8dc8bf9b58d73
#
_entry.id   824c526e58f925e754b8dc8bf9b58d73
#
_cell.length_a   1.000
_cell.length_b   1.000
_cell.length_c   1.000
_cell.angle_alpha   90.00
_cell.angle_beta   90.00
_cell.angle_gamma   90.00
#
_symmetry.space_group_name_H-M   'P 1'
#
loop_
_entity.id
_entity.type
_entity.pdbx_description
1 polymer ?
#
loop_
_entity_poly.entity_id
_entity_poly.type
_entity_poly.pdbx_seq_one_letter_code
_entity_poly.pdbx_strand_id
1 'polypeptide(L)'
;RLDPLDFSQEGHRLEIDSKNKLEIKGVVFNEMKGAMSSPTDQLWHGMSKYLFEETTYHHNSGGDPEKIIDLTHADLVAFHQKHYHPSNATFFTYGNVSIDEVHAHLEENVFQKFIPSSEQLTIKPAKIFSRPVQASGTYQPLPGDEENHHVVVSWLLGNSHDPLNLLEKYFLSNILLDNSASPLRKALELSELGKAPSPFLGIEPSNKEIVFMAGLEGVKEKKAEEVEELILTTLEKLVTDGVPEDLINSSLHQLEISQREVSG
;
A
#
# COMPACT_ATOMS: atom_id res chain seq x y z
N ARG A 1 -0.34 16.69 -23.64
CA ARG A 1 0.31 16.01 -24.77
C ARG A 1 1.34 15.06 -24.21
N LEU A 2 1.41 13.87 -24.76
CA LEU A 2 2.48 12.91 -24.47
C LEU A 2 3.61 13.14 -25.49
N ASP A 3 4.38 14.21 -25.27
CA ASP A 3 5.50 14.53 -26.14
C ASP A 3 6.71 13.63 -25.81
N PRO A 4 7.50 13.18 -26.79
CA PRO A 4 8.75 12.44 -26.50
C PRO A 4 9.74 13.18 -25.58
N LEU A 5 9.73 14.52 -25.63
CA LEU A 5 10.57 15.33 -24.73
C LEU A 5 10.05 15.30 -23.29
N ASP A 6 8.74 15.32 -23.09
CA ASP A 6 8.14 15.16 -21.77
C ASP A 6 8.49 13.79 -21.18
N PHE A 7 8.44 12.72 -22.00
CA PHE A 7 8.88 11.39 -21.56
C PHE A 7 10.34 11.37 -21.18
N SER A 8 11.20 12.02 -21.96
CA SER A 8 12.65 12.08 -21.66
C SER A 8 12.95 12.87 -20.39
N GLN A 9 12.16 13.91 -20.08
CA GLN A 9 12.32 14.71 -18.89
C GLN A 9 11.77 14.01 -17.65
N GLU A 10 10.53 13.54 -17.73
CA GLU A 10 9.80 12.99 -16.58
C GLU A 10 10.14 11.51 -16.35
N GLY A 11 10.20 10.70 -17.39
CA GLY A 11 10.51 9.27 -17.30
C GLY A 11 11.98 9.00 -17.04
N HIS A 12 12.74 8.86 -18.12
CA HIS A 12 14.20 8.69 -18.03
C HIS A 12 14.90 9.10 -19.34
N ARG A 13 16.17 9.44 -19.22
CA ARG A 13 17.09 9.71 -20.32
C ARG A 13 18.53 9.44 -19.91
N LEU A 14 19.43 9.35 -20.89
CA LEU A 14 20.87 9.28 -20.66
C LEU A 14 21.49 10.68 -20.79
N GLU A 15 22.27 11.07 -19.82
CA GLU A 15 23.07 12.29 -19.84
C GLU A 15 24.57 11.98 -19.58
N ILE A 16 25.42 12.87 -20.05
CA ILE A 16 26.85 12.84 -19.71
C ILE A 16 27.08 13.89 -18.62
N ASP A 17 27.59 13.44 -17.46
CA ASP A 17 27.87 14.33 -16.34
C ASP A 17 29.13 15.21 -16.58
N SER A 18 29.39 16.11 -15.65
CA SER A 18 30.55 17.01 -15.71
C SER A 18 31.94 16.30 -15.67
N LYS A 19 31.93 15.00 -15.32
CA LYS A 19 33.12 14.13 -15.29
C LYS A 19 33.20 13.20 -16.50
N ASN A 20 32.38 13.46 -17.52
CA ASN A 20 32.28 12.66 -18.75
C ASN A 20 31.86 11.21 -18.50
N LYS A 21 30.99 10.98 -17.48
CA LYS A 21 30.36 9.67 -17.19
C LYS A 21 28.91 9.68 -17.63
N LEU A 22 28.47 8.55 -18.16
CA LEU A 22 27.07 8.34 -18.52
C LEU A 22 26.23 8.17 -17.25
N GLU A 23 25.12 8.91 -17.18
CA GLU A 23 24.21 8.91 -16.05
C GLU A 23 22.77 8.84 -16.53
N ILE A 24 21.91 8.09 -15.81
CA ILE A 24 20.47 8.04 -16.07
C ILE A 24 19.81 9.13 -15.24
N LYS A 25 18.99 9.96 -15.88
CA LYS A 25 18.18 11.01 -15.23
C LYS A 25 16.73 10.92 -15.68
N GLY A 26 15.84 11.37 -14.84
CA GLY A 26 14.41 11.50 -15.06
C GLY A 26 13.74 11.84 -13.72
N VAL A 27 12.66 12.61 -13.75
CA VAL A 27 11.98 13.02 -12.52
C VAL A 27 11.43 11.78 -11.81
N VAL A 28 10.57 11.01 -12.48
CA VAL A 28 9.95 9.79 -11.90
C VAL A 28 11.01 8.73 -11.57
N PHE A 29 12.01 8.54 -12.42
CA PHE A 29 13.13 7.62 -12.13
C PHE A 29 13.84 7.99 -10.83
N ASN A 30 14.17 9.28 -10.63
CA ASN A 30 14.88 9.72 -9.44
C ASN A 30 14.01 9.68 -8.18
N GLU A 31 12.70 10.03 -8.30
CA GLU A 31 11.73 9.91 -7.21
C GLU A 31 11.59 8.46 -6.74
N MET A 32 11.40 7.53 -7.67
CA MET A 32 11.26 6.11 -7.34
C MET A 32 12.55 5.50 -6.82
N LYS A 33 13.71 5.91 -7.34
CA LYS A 33 15.01 5.53 -6.79
C LYS A 33 15.17 6.04 -5.35
N GLY A 34 14.72 7.25 -5.06
CA GLY A 34 14.70 7.82 -3.71
C GLY A 34 13.76 7.06 -2.79
N ALA A 35 12.51 6.87 -3.20
CA ALA A 35 11.51 6.11 -2.42
C ALA A 35 11.99 4.69 -2.11
N MET A 36 12.48 3.96 -3.11
CA MET A 36 12.99 2.60 -2.93
C MET A 36 14.34 2.52 -2.19
N SER A 37 14.90 3.63 -1.71
CA SER A 37 16.01 3.61 -0.75
C SER A 37 15.54 3.46 0.71
N SER A 38 14.26 3.67 0.99
CA SER A 38 13.65 3.46 2.30
C SER A 38 13.47 1.98 2.60
N PRO A 39 13.96 1.46 3.74
CA PRO A 39 13.71 0.08 4.18
C PRO A 39 12.22 -0.25 4.28
N THR A 40 11.43 0.69 4.76
CA THR A 40 9.97 0.54 4.91
C THR A 40 9.27 0.38 3.56
N ASP A 41 9.61 1.23 2.57
CA ASP A 41 9.03 1.12 1.23
C ASP A 41 9.45 -0.19 0.54
N GLN A 42 10.70 -0.62 0.72
CA GLN A 42 11.16 -1.92 0.21
C GLN A 42 10.42 -3.08 0.86
N LEU A 43 10.18 -3.03 2.18
CA LEU A 43 9.42 -4.05 2.88
C LEU A 43 7.98 -4.13 2.36
N TRP A 44 7.26 -2.99 2.25
CA TRP A 44 5.90 -2.95 1.69
C TRP A 44 5.85 -3.49 0.26
N HIS A 45 6.76 -3.03 -0.59
CA HIS A 45 6.83 -3.49 -1.97
C HIS A 45 7.14 -4.99 -2.08
N GLY A 46 8.05 -5.48 -1.23
CA GLY A 46 8.34 -6.91 -1.11
C GLY A 46 7.11 -7.71 -0.71
N MET A 47 6.39 -7.27 0.33
CA MET A 47 5.15 -7.92 0.79
C MET A 47 4.06 -7.91 -0.28
N SER A 48 3.85 -6.79 -0.96
CA SER A 48 2.84 -6.64 -2.02
C SER A 48 3.05 -7.62 -3.17
N LYS A 49 4.30 -7.92 -3.52
CA LYS A 49 4.63 -8.92 -4.56
C LYS A 49 4.10 -10.32 -4.23
N TYR A 50 4.10 -10.69 -2.96
CA TYR A 50 3.59 -11.99 -2.51
C TYR A 50 2.09 -11.98 -2.21
N LEU A 51 1.59 -10.91 -1.57
CA LEU A 51 0.17 -10.78 -1.23
C LEU A 51 -0.72 -10.67 -2.48
N PHE A 52 -0.22 -10.02 -3.53
CA PHE A 52 -0.98 -9.62 -4.71
C PHE A 52 -0.41 -10.14 -6.04
N GLU A 53 0.12 -11.36 -6.03
CA GLU A 53 0.86 -11.96 -7.16
C GLU A 53 0.18 -11.80 -8.53
N GLU A 54 -1.16 -11.92 -8.60
CA GLU A 54 -1.93 -11.92 -9.84
C GLU A 54 -2.69 -10.62 -10.11
N THR A 55 -2.47 -9.56 -9.30
CA THR A 55 -3.20 -8.29 -9.43
C THR A 55 -2.28 -7.11 -9.70
N THR A 56 -2.87 -5.95 -10.02
CA THR A 56 -2.11 -4.72 -10.24
C THR A 56 -1.34 -4.26 -9.00
N TYR A 57 -1.77 -4.64 -7.81
CA TYR A 57 -1.11 -4.28 -6.55
C TYR A 57 0.23 -5.00 -6.32
N HIS A 58 0.55 -6.00 -7.16
CA HIS A 58 1.89 -6.58 -7.25
C HIS A 58 2.95 -5.54 -7.60
N HIS A 59 2.57 -4.51 -8.35
CA HIS A 59 3.46 -3.48 -8.85
C HIS A 59 3.39 -2.23 -7.98
N ASN A 60 4.52 -1.55 -7.82
CA ASN A 60 4.53 -0.21 -7.26
C ASN A 60 3.87 0.77 -8.24
N SER A 61 2.90 1.56 -7.79
CA SER A 61 2.17 2.50 -8.64
C SER A 61 3.06 3.60 -9.25
N GLY A 62 4.13 3.98 -8.56
CA GLY A 62 5.14 4.92 -9.07
C GLY A 62 6.15 4.27 -10.02
N GLY A 63 6.16 2.94 -10.10
CA GLY A 63 7.10 2.15 -10.91
C GLY A 63 8.30 1.62 -10.13
N ASP A 64 8.93 0.63 -10.70
CA ASP A 64 10.18 0.06 -10.20
C ASP A 64 11.35 0.77 -10.92
N PRO A 65 12.29 1.43 -10.21
CA PRO A 65 13.38 2.15 -10.84
C PRO A 65 14.27 1.26 -11.73
N GLU A 66 14.36 -0.04 -11.44
CA GLU A 66 15.08 -0.99 -12.28
C GLU A 66 14.34 -1.30 -13.61
N LYS A 67 13.02 -1.05 -13.66
CA LYS A 67 12.17 -1.31 -14.82
C LYS A 67 11.79 -0.04 -15.58
N ILE A 68 11.77 1.11 -14.91
CA ILE A 68 11.50 2.40 -15.56
C ILE A 68 12.45 2.64 -16.74
N ILE A 69 13.70 2.24 -16.59
CA ILE A 69 14.74 2.43 -17.63
C ILE A 69 14.53 1.58 -18.89
N ASP A 70 13.70 0.54 -18.80
CA ASP A 70 13.35 -0.33 -19.93
C ASP A 70 12.14 0.20 -20.72
N LEU A 71 11.38 1.16 -20.15
CA LEU A 71 10.19 1.72 -20.77
C LEU A 71 10.53 2.65 -21.93
N THR A 72 9.70 2.63 -22.96
CA THR A 72 9.79 3.52 -24.10
C THR A 72 8.65 4.55 -24.11
N HIS A 73 8.84 5.63 -24.87
CA HIS A 73 7.74 6.59 -25.12
C HIS A 73 6.52 5.91 -25.74
N ALA A 74 6.72 4.91 -26.61
CA ALA A 74 5.62 4.15 -27.24
C ALA A 74 4.82 3.36 -26.19
N ASP A 75 5.49 2.77 -25.19
CA ASP A 75 4.80 2.07 -24.09
C ASP A 75 3.95 3.03 -23.26
N LEU A 76 4.47 4.23 -22.95
CA LEU A 76 3.71 5.27 -22.26
C LEU A 76 2.47 5.68 -23.03
N VAL A 77 2.60 5.93 -24.35
CA VAL A 77 1.47 6.31 -25.22
C VAL A 77 0.43 5.19 -25.27
N ALA A 78 0.86 3.94 -25.46
CA ALA A 78 -0.04 2.79 -25.51
C ALA A 78 -0.79 2.58 -24.20
N PHE A 79 -0.09 2.69 -23.06
CA PHE A 79 -0.69 2.62 -21.72
C PHE A 79 -1.71 3.73 -21.52
N HIS A 80 -1.36 4.96 -21.84
CA HIS A 80 -2.27 6.11 -21.72
C HIS A 80 -3.53 5.93 -22.57
N GLN A 81 -3.39 5.55 -23.81
CA GLN A 81 -4.54 5.33 -24.72
C GLN A 81 -5.49 4.27 -24.19
N LYS A 82 -4.95 3.20 -23.60
CA LYS A 82 -5.74 2.11 -23.04
C LYS A 82 -6.47 2.50 -21.75
N HIS A 83 -5.81 3.20 -20.84
CA HIS A 83 -6.29 3.41 -19.49
C HIS A 83 -6.96 4.76 -19.24
N TYR A 84 -6.57 5.81 -19.99
CA TYR A 84 -7.07 7.18 -19.83
C TYR A 84 -8.20 7.47 -20.82
N HIS A 85 -9.28 6.70 -20.73
CA HIS A 85 -10.46 6.86 -21.54
C HIS A 85 -11.64 7.35 -20.68
N PRO A 86 -12.50 8.30 -21.17
CA PRO A 86 -13.64 8.80 -20.39
C PRO A 86 -14.60 7.71 -19.89
N SER A 87 -14.78 6.62 -20.66
CA SER A 87 -15.60 5.49 -20.25
C SER A 87 -15.02 4.72 -19.05
N ASN A 88 -13.76 4.96 -18.71
CA ASN A 88 -13.06 4.37 -17.55
C ASN A 88 -12.81 5.41 -16.46
N ALA A 89 -13.47 6.56 -16.49
CA ALA A 89 -13.29 7.66 -15.57
C ALA A 89 -14.57 7.95 -14.79
N THR A 90 -14.42 8.34 -13.53
CA THR A 90 -15.48 8.93 -12.72
C THR A 90 -15.17 10.41 -12.54
N PHE A 91 -16.12 11.25 -12.96
CA PHE A 91 -15.99 12.69 -12.82
C PHE A 91 -16.72 13.13 -11.55
N PHE A 92 -16.01 13.81 -10.66
CA PHE A 92 -16.54 14.35 -9.43
C PHE A 92 -16.26 15.85 -9.37
N THR A 93 -17.32 16.65 -9.14
CA THR A 93 -17.21 18.10 -8.98
C THR A 93 -17.78 18.52 -7.64
N TYR A 94 -17.07 19.40 -6.95
CA TYR A 94 -17.49 19.96 -5.68
C TYR A 94 -17.28 21.47 -5.67
N GLY A 95 -18.24 22.21 -5.08
CA GLY A 95 -18.15 23.66 -4.92
C GLY A 95 -19.37 24.38 -5.47
N ASN A 96 -19.31 25.72 -5.45
CA ASN A 96 -20.38 26.58 -5.96
C ASN A 96 -20.25 26.79 -7.48
N VAL A 97 -20.45 25.71 -8.23
CA VAL A 97 -20.41 25.69 -9.69
C VAL A 97 -21.73 25.16 -10.25
N SER A 98 -22.14 25.67 -11.42
CA SER A 98 -23.32 25.17 -12.11
C SER A 98 -23.06 23.79 -12.70
N ILE A 99 -23.90 22.81 -12.35
CA ILE A 99 -23.82 21.45 -12.90
C ILE A 99 -23.98 21.47 -14.41
N ASP A 100 -24.89 22.34 -14.94
CA ASP A 100 -25.14 22.44 -16.38
C ASP A 100 -23.92 22.99 -17.13
N GLU A 101 -23.21 23.96 -16.54
CA GLU A 101 -21.96 24.50 -17.12
C GLU A 101 -20.85 23.46 -17.11
N VAL A 102 -20.71 22.67 -16.04
CA VAL A 102 -19.74 21.57 -15.98
C VAL A 102 -20.04 20.50 -17.00
N HIS A 103 -21.32 20.08 -17.12
CA HIS A 103 -21.73 19.10 -18.11
C HIS A 103 -21.48 19.59 -19.54
N ALA A 104 -21.87 20.85 -19.87
CA ALA A 104 -21.62 21.43 -21.17
C ALA A 104 -20.11 21.46 -21.50
N HIS A 105 -19.29 21.82 -20.53
CA HIS A 105 -17.84 21.85 -20.70
C HIS A 105 -17.24 20.46 -20.93
N LEU A 106 -17.67 19.45 -20.18
CA LEU A 106 -17.22 18.06 -20.34
C LEU A 106 -17.69 17.49 -21.68
N GLU A 107 -18.93 17.75 -22.08
CA GLU A 107 -19.47 17.30 -23.38
C GLU A 107 -18.65 17.86 -24.53
N GLU A 108 -18.46 19.18 -24.57
CA GLU A 108 -17.73 19.86 -25.66
C GLU A 108 -16.23 19.51 -25.68
N ASN A 109 -15.58 19.47 -24.53
CA ASN A 109 -14.12 19.38 -24.45
C ASN A 109 -13.59 17.96 -24.28
N VAL A 110 -14.42 17.03 -23.81
CA VAL A 110 -14.01 15.65 -23.52
C VAL A 110 -14.84 14.66 -24.30
N PHE A 111 -16.13 14.51 -24.00
CA PHE A 111 -16.90 13.35 -24.46
C PHE A 111 -17.07 13.27 -25.97
N GLN A 112 -17.28 14.40 -26.65
CA GLN A 112 -17.38 14.43 -28.12
C GLN A 112 -16.11 13.98 -28.85
N LYS A 113 -14.98 13.91 -28.16
CA LYS A 113 -13.68 13.53 -28.75
C LYS A 113 -13.41 12.02 -28.65
N PHE A 114 -14.30 11.28 -28.00
CA PHE A 114 -14.13 9.85 -27.76
C PHE A 114 -15.36 9.08 -28.24
N ILE A 115 -15.12 7.87 -28.71
CA ILE A 115 -16.18 6.91 -28.98
C ILE A 115 -16.42 6.11 -27.71
N PRO A 116 -17.67 6.00 -27.19
CA PRO A 116 -17.94 5.22 -26.00
C PRO A 116 -17.38 3.79 -26.08
N SER A 117 -16.68 3.36 -25.06
CA SER A 117 -16.15 2.01 -24.92
C SER A 117 -16.96 1.21 -23.91
N SER A 118 -17.25 -0.04 -24.24
CA SER A 118 -17.83 -1.01 -23.29
C SER A 118 -16.77 -1.76 -22.47
N GLU A 119 -15.50 -1.57 -22.77
CA GLU A 119 -14.40 -2.18 -22.03
C GLU A 119 -14.28 -1.51 -20.66
N GLN A 120 -14.53 -2.27 -19.61
CA GLN A 120 -14.32 -1.84 -18.24
C GLN A 120 -13.05 -2.47 -17.70
N LEU A 121 -12.14 -1.62 -17.26
CA LEU A 121 -10.91 -2.06 -16.59
C LEU A 121 -11.24 -2.37 -15.12
N THR A 122 -11.31 -3.64 -14.80
CA THR A 122 -11.60 -4.11 -13.44
C THR A 122 -10.38 -4.81 -12.83
N ILE A 123 -10.13 -4.54 -11.57
CA ILE A 123 -9.11 -5.26 -10.80
C ILE A 123 -9.69 -6.59 -10.35
N LYS A 124 -9.04 -7.69 -10.70
CA LYS A 124 -9.43 -9.02 -10.23
C LYS A 124 -9.21 -9.12 -8.72
N PRO A 125 -10.02 -9.94 -8.01
CA PRO A 125 -9.74 -10.25 -6.61
C PRO A 125 -8.36 -10.92 -6.47
N ALA A 126 -7.67 -10.62 -5.37
CA ALA A 126 -6.45 -11.32 -5.02
C ALA A 126 -6.73 -12.79 -4.72
N LYS A 127 -5.77 -13.63 -4.98
CA LYS A 127 -5.83 -15.06 -4.68
C LYS A 127 -5.80 -15.28 -3.16
N ILE A 128 -6.77 -16.01 -2.66
CA ILE A 128 -6.77 -16.45 -1.26
C ILE A 128 -5.76 -17.59 -1.10
N PHE A 129 -4.86 -17.45 -0.14
CA PHE A 129 -3.88 -18.48 0.17
C PHE A 129 -4.53 -19.70 0.81
N SER A 130 -4.24 -20.90 0.30
CA SER A 130 -4.68 -22.16 0.90
C SER A 130 -3.79 -22.65 2.04
N ARG A 131 -2.61 -22.04 2.18
CA ARG A 131 -1.62 -22.30 3.22
C ARG A 131 -0.74 -21.07 3.41
N PRO A 132 -0.11 -20.90 4.59
CA PRO A 132 0.86 -19.82 4.80
C PRO A 132 2.00 -19.86 3.76
N VAL A 133 2.45 -18.69 3.37
CA VAL A 133 3.60 -18.49 2.48
C VAL A 133 4.67 -17.74 3.26
N GLN A 134 5.86 -18.27 3.28
CA GLN A 134 7.03 -17.59 3.83
C GLN A 134 7.85 -17.00 2.69
N ALA A 135 8.23 -15.76 2.83
CA ALA A 135 9.04 -15.02 1.88
C ALA A 135 10.12 -14.23 2.61
N SER A 136 11.24 -14.02 1.95
CA SER A 136 12.32 -13.18 2.45
C SER A 136 12.82 -12.26 1.35
N GLY A 137 13.30 -11.08 1.75
CA GLY A 137 13.93 -10.09 0.88
C GLY A 137 15.14 -9.49 1.57
N THR A 138 15.86 -8.68 0.83
CA THR A 138 17.03 -7.94 1.34
C THR A 138 16.81 -6.46 1.10
N TYR A 139 17.35 -5.64 1.98
CA TYR A 139 17.42 -4.20 1.80
C TYR A 139 18.78 -3.67 2.26
N GLN A 140 19.13 -2.45 1.86
CA GLN A 140 20.34 -1.79 2.30
C GLN A 140 20.10 -1.19 3.71
N PRO A 141 20.76 -1.67 4.77
CA PRO A 141 20.59 -1.09 6.09
C PRO A 141 21.21 0.31 6.16
N LEU A 142 20.73 1.12 7.10
CA LEU A 142 21.37 2.36 7.43
C LEU A 142 22.73 2.10 8.13
N PRO A 143 23.74 2.97 7.99
CA PRO A 143 25.00 2.80 8.70
C PRO A 143 24.79 2.68 10.22
N GLY A 144 25.29 1.63 10.82
CA GLY A 144 25.15 1.34 12.25
C GLY A 144 23.90 0.51 12.62
N ASP A 145 23.10 0.08 11.64
CA ASP A 145 21.88 -0.70 11.84
C ASP A 145 21.90 -2.02 11.04
N GLU A 146 23.06 -2.62 10.89
CA GLU A 146 23.30 -3.80 10.04
C GLU A 146 22.56 -5.06 10.53
N GLU A 147 22.15 -5.10 11.81
CA GLU A 147 21.39 -6.21 12.41
C GLU A 147 19.89 -5.91 12.53
N ASN A 148 19.37 -5.00 11.73
CA ASN A 148 17.97 -4.59 11.77
C ASN A 148 17.12 -5.39 10.77
N HIS A 149 16.66 -6.58 11.17
CA HIS A 149 15.72 -7.34 10.35
C HIS A 149 14.28 -6.94 10.70
N HIS A 150 13.42 -6.93 9.69
CA HIS A 150 11.98 -6.75 9.84
C HIS A 150 11.28 -8.09 9.67
N VAL A 151 10.38 -8.42 10.57
CA VAL A 151 9.52 -9.61 10.48
C VAL A 151 8.08 -9.16 10.56
N VAL A 152 7.30 -9.44 9.53
CA VAL A 152 5.87 -9.06 9.45
C VAL A 152 5.05 -10.26 9.03
N VAL A 153 3.99 -10.53 9.77
CA VAL A 153 2.95 -11.49 9.42
C VAL A 153 1.76 -10.71 8.86
N SER A 154 1.21 -11.15 7.73
CA SER A 154 0.17 -10.43 7.00
C SER A 154 -0.99 -11.35 6.61
N TRP A 155 -2.21 -10.80 6.60
CA TRP A 155 -3.43 -11.50 6.21
C TRP A 155 -4.26 -10.67 5.24
N LEU A 156 -4.90 -11.33 4.27
CA LEU A 156 -5.96 -10.73 3.46
C LEU A 156 -7.30 -10.96 4.15
N LEU A 157 -8.00 -9.88 4.55
CA LEU A 157 -9.20 -9.93 5.38
C LEU A 157 -10.52 -9.67 4.63
N GLY A 158 -10.51 -9.77 3.31
CA GLY A 158 -11.69 -9.54 2.49
C GLY A 158 -11.70 -8.18 1.82
N ASN A 159 -12.84 -7.80 1.27
CA ASN A 159 -12.98 -6.68 0.35
C ASN A 159 -13.13 -5.33 1.08
N SER A 160 -12.33 -4.34 0.72
CA SER A 160 -12.37 -2.97 1.26
C SER A 160 -13.60 -2.16 0.79
N HIS A 161 -14.26 -2.58 -0.29
CA HIS A 161 -15.45 -1.91 -0.82
C HIS A 161 -16.75 -2.22 -0.04
N ASP A 162 -16.71 -3.18 0.88
CA ASP A 162 -17.80 -3.42 1.81
C ASP A 162 -17.61 -2.57 3.08
N PRO A 163 -18.42 -1.51 3.29
CA PRO A 163 -18.24 -0.59 4.41
C PRO A 163 -18.38 -1.25 5.78
N LEU A 164 -19.26 -2.25 5.90
CA LEU A 164 -19.45 -2.97 7.16
C LEU A 164 -18.23 -3.85 7.45
N ASN A 165 -17.78 -4.62 6.47
CA ASN A 165 -16.57 -5.43 6.61
C ASN A 165 -15.35 -4.57 6.95
N LEU A 166 -15.22 -3.41 6.30
CA LEU A 166 -14.13 -2.47 6.59
C LEU A 166 -14.19 -1.94 8.03
N LEU A 167 -15.39 -1.52 8.49
CA LEU A 167 -15.60 -1.04 9.86
C LEU A 167 -15.28 -2.11 10.90
N GLU A 168 -15.71 -3.35 10.67
CA GLU A 168 -15.38 -4.48 11.54
C GLU A 168 -13.88 -4.71 11.65
N LYS A 169 -13.15 -4.59 10.54
CA LYS A 169 -11.68 -4.79 10.52
C LYS A 169 -10.95 -3.63 11.18
N TYR A 170 -11.44 -2.39 11.02
CA TYR A 170 -10.93 -1.25 11.78
C TYR A 170 -11.12 -1.45 13.28
N PHE A 171 -12.32 -1.86 13.69
CA PHE A 171 -12.63 -2.11 15.08
C PHE A 171 -11.75 -3.22 15.67
N LEU A 172 -11.61 -4.34 14.95
CA LEU A 172 -10.73 -5.43 15.35
C LEU A 172 -9.25 -4.97 15.47
N SER A 173 -8.77 -4.20 14.49
CA SER A 173 -7.41 -3.65 14.52
C SER A 173 -7.18 -2.75 15.73
N ASN A 174 -8.17 -1.90 16.09
CA ASN A 174 -8.09 -1.05 17.27
C ASN A 174 -8.02 -1.87 18.55
N ILE A 175 -8.88 -2.88 18.71
CA ILE A 175 -8.82 -3.80 19.86
C ILE A 175 -7.42 -4.41 20.00
N LEU A 176 -6.82 -4.84 18.89
CA LEU A 176 -5.56 -5.57 18.90
C LEU A 176 -4.32 -4.68 19.08
N LEU A 177 -4.35 -3.45 18.52
CA LEU A 177 -3.12 -2.70 18.22
C LEU A 177 -3.16 -1.20 18.56
N ASP A 178 -4.29 -0.61 18.96
CA ASP A 178 -4.43 0.85 19.09
C ASP A 178 -3.42 1.49 20.07
N ASN A 179 -3.23 0.86 21.22
CA ASN A 179 -2.36 1.40 22.26
C ASN A 179 -1.61 0.30 23.02
N SER A 180 -0.67 0.69 23.92
CA SER A 180 0.17 -0.26 24.66
C SER A 180 -0.59 -1.18 25.64
N ALA A 181 -1.89 -0.94 25.88
CA ALA A 181 -2.75 -1.87 26.63
C ALA A 181 -3.42 -2.89 25.71
N SER A 182 -3.46 -2.62 24.41
CA SER A 182 -4.01 -3.54 23.39
C SER A 182 -3.20 -4.83 23.33
N PRO A 183 -3.84 -6.00 23.35
CA PRO A 183 -3.17 -7.27 23.66
C PRO A 183 -2.04 -7.64 22.70
N LEU A 184 -2.23 -7.49 21.41
CA LEU A 184 -1.18 -7.84 20.45
C LEU A 184 -0.05 -6.80 20.45
N ARG A 185 -0.38 -5.51 20.52
CA ARG A 185 0.63 -4.46 20.65
C ARG A 185 1.46 -4.63 21.90
N LYS A 186 0.83 -4.89 23.04
CA LYS A 186 1.50 -5.16 24.30
C LYS A 186 2.45 -6.36 24.21
N ALA A 187 2.00 -7.45 23.57
CA ALA A 187 2.86 -8.62 23.38
C ALA A 187 4.10 -8.30 22.55
N LEU A 188 3.93 -7.52 21.48
CA LEU A 188 5.04 -7.07 20.61
C LEU A 188 6.00 -6.14 21.37
N GLU A 189 5.49 -5.13 22.06
CA GLU A 189 6.30 -4.13 22.80
C GLU A 189 7.08 -4.74 23.97
N LEU A 190 6.52 -5.75 24.64
CA LEU A 190 7.16 -6.40 25.80
C LEU A 190 8.03 -7.60 25.39
N SER A 191 7.99 -8.02 24.14
CA SER A 191 8.86 -9.10 23.67
C SER A 191 10.30 -8.58 23.54
N GLU A 192 11.26 -9.38 23.94
CA GLU A 192 12.69 -9.09 23.74
C GLU A 192 13.18 -9.59 22.35
N LEU A 193 12.25 -9.86 21.42
CA LEU A 193 12.54 -10.43 20.09
C LEU A 193 12.97 -9.38 19.07
N GLY A 194 12.58 -8.12 19.27
CA GLY A 194 12.91 -6.99 18.41
C GLY A 194 13.14 -5.70 19.18
N LYS A 195 13.50 -4.64 18.48
CA LYS A 195 13.72 -3.31 19.08
C LYS A 195 12.40 -2.55 19.28
N ALA A 196 11.45 -2.71 18.34
CA ALA A 196 10.15 -2.05 18.35
C ALA A 196 9.13 -2.82 17.51
N PRO A 197 7.81 -2.55 17.70
CA PRO A 197 6.80 -2.98 16.74
C PRO A 197 7.10 -2.46 15.33
N SER A 198 6.78 -3.25 14.33
CA SER A 198 6.95 -2.89 12.92
C SER A 198 6.23 -1.58 12.58
N PRO A 199 6.76 -0.74 11.67
CA PRO A 199 6.01 0.39 11.12
C PRO A 199 4.71 -0.03 10.42
N PHE A 200 4.58 -1.31 10.02
CA PHE A 200 3.37 -1.90 9.47
C PHE A 200 2.60 -2.66 10.55
N LEU A 201 1.71 -1.95 11.24
CA LEU A 201 0.78 -2.53 12.20
C LEU A 201 -0.66 -2.13 11.86
N GLY A 202 -1.58 -3.09 11.98
CA GLY A 202 -3.00 -2.85 11.77
C GLY A 202 -3.44 -3.11 10.35
N ILE A 203 -4.44 -2.38 9.87
CA ILE A 203 -5.02 -2.59 8.55
C ILE A 203 -4.53 -1.58 7.52
N GLU A 204 -4.36 -2.07 6.30
CA GLU A 204 -4.16 -1.28 5.08
C GLU A 204 -5.35 -1.52 4.13
N PRO A 205 -6.29 -0.58 4.01
CA PRO A 205 -7.51 -0.75 3.25
C PRO A 205 -7.47 -0.14 1.85
N SER A 206 -6.36 0.45 1.41
CA SER A 206 -6.29 1.17 0.13
C SER A 206 -6.32 0.25 -1.09
N ASN A 207 -6.07 -1.04 -0.90
CA ASN A 207 -6.22 -2.05 -1.93
C ASN A 207 -7.64 -2.61 -1.98
N LYS A 208 -7.95 -3.41 -2.99
CA LYS A 208 -9.25 -4.09 -3.09
C LYS A 208 -9.50 -5.04 -1.92
N GLU A 209 -8.49 -5.74 -1.49
CA GLU A 209 -8.50 -6.55 -0.28
C GLU A 209 -7.82 -5.81 0.87
N ILE A 210 -8.46 -5.83 2.04
CA ILE A 210 -7.89 -5.29 3.27
C ILE A 210 -6.71 -6.18 3.70
N VAL A 211 -5.56 -5.58 3.95
CA VAL A 211 -4.41 -6.27 4.54
C VAL A 211 -4.36 -5.97 6.03
N PHE A 212 -4.28 -6.98 6.88
CA PHE A 212 -3.92 -6.82 8.28
C PHE A 212 -2.47 -7.26 8.48
N MET A 213 -1.73 -6.52 9.29
CA MET A 213 -0.30 -6.73 9.50
C MET A 213 0.05 -6.62 10.98
N ALA A 214 0.97 -7.47 11.41
CA ALA A 214 1.61 -7.38 12.72
C ALA A 214 3.06 -7.87 12.63
N GLY A 215 3.97 -7.24 13.37
CA GLY A 215 5.39 -7.60 13.29
C GLY A 215 6.28 -6.78 14.19
N LEU A 216 7.58 -7.04 14.08
CA LEU A 216 8.65 -6.35 14.80
C LEU A 216 9.74 -5.88 13.83
N GLU A 217 10.39 -4.80 14.20
CA GLU A 217 11.66 -4.35 13.61
C GLU A 217 12.81 -4.54 14.60
N GLY A 218 14.04 -4.54 14.08
CA GLY A 218 15.23 -4.78 14.92
C GLY A 218 15.31 -6.21 15.42
N VAL A 219 14.74 -7.16 14.69
CA VAL A 219 14.76 -8.58 15.02
C VAL A 219 16.13 -9.16 14.64
N LYS A 220 16.69 -10.06 15.47
CA LYS A 220 17.91 -10.80 15.13
C LYS A 220 17.61 -11.89 14.11
N GLU A 221 18.52 -12.13 13.18
CA GLU A 221 18.35 -12.98 11.99
C GLU A 221 17.66 -14.35 12.27
N LYS A 222 17.94 -14.98 13.40
CA LYS A 222 17.40 -16.32 13.73
C LYS A 222 16.12 -16.31 14.55
N LYS A 223 15.47 -15.16 14.72
CA LYS A 223 14.31 -14.97 15.59
C LYS A 223 12.98 -14.79 14.84
N ALA A 224 12.97 -14.92 13.52
CA ALA A 224 11.77 -14.70 12.72
C ALA A 224 10.62 -15.64 13.09
N GLU A 225 10.90 -16.94 13.29
CA GLU A 225 9.90 -17.94 13.69
C GLU A 225 9.32 -17.65 15.08
N GLU A 226 10.16 -17.15 16.02
CA GLU A 226 9.71 -16.80 17.36
C GLU A 226 8.77 -15.57 17.34
N VAL A 227 8.98 -14.62 16.41
CA VAL A 227 8.07 -13.49 16.21
C VAL A 227 6.72 -13.96 15.63
N GLU A 228 6.73 -14.84 14.65
CA GLU A 228 5.52 -15.45 14.09
C GLU A 228 4.74 -16.20 15.21
N GLU A 229 5.41 -17.04 15.97
CA GLU A 229 4.81 -17.80 17.09
C GLU A 229 4.21 -16.87 18.16
N LEU A 230 4.91 -15.79 18.53
CA LEU A 230 4.40 -14.79 19.47
C LEU A 230 3.07 -14.19 18.98
N ILE A 231 3.01 -13.79 17.71
CA ILE A 231 1.82 -13.18 17.12
C ILE A 231 0.66 -14.18 17.10
N LEU A 232 0.90 -15.39 16.56
CA LEU A 232 -0.14 -16.42 16.43
C LEU A 232 -0.64 -16.88 17.79
N THR A 233 0.24 -17.15 18.76
CA THR A 233 -0.13 -17.56 20.11
C THR A 233 -0.92 -16.48 20.83
N THR A 234 -0.57 -15.20 20.65
CA THR A 234 -1.32 -14.09 21.23
C THR A 234 -2.75 -14.02 20.66
N LEU A 235 -2.91 -14.21 19.35
CA LEU A 235 -4.23 -14.24 18.71
C LEU A 235 -5.06 -15.46 19.15
N GLU A 236 -4.45 -16.65 19.20
CA GLU A 236 -5.10 -17.87 19.67
C GLU A 236 -5.57 -17.76 21.11
N LYS A 237 -4.78 -17.14 21.97
CA LYS A 237 -5.16 -16.87 23.36
C LYS A 237 -6.38 -15.96 23.44
N LEU A 238 -6.44 -14.90 22.63
CA LEU A 238 -7.62 -14.02 22.58
C LEU A 238 -8.87 -14.72 22.08
N VAL A 239 -8.74 -15.66 21.13
CA VAL A 239 -9.85 -16.49 20.69
C VAL A 239 -10.36 -17.40 21.81
N THR A 240 -9.45 -17.95 22.60
CA THR A 240 -9.76 -18.89 23.69
C THR A 240 -10.34 -18.19 24.92
N ASP A 241 -9.70 -17.10 25.37
CA ASP A 241 -10.04 -16.39 26.61
C ASP A 241 -11.15 -15.36 26.40
N GLY A 242 -11.40 -14.96 25.15
CA GLY A 242 -12.25 -13.83 24.79
C GLY A 242 -11.53 -12.48 24.94
N VAL A 243 -12.13 -11.47 24.33
CA VAL A 243 -11.68 -10.07 24.47
C VAL A 243 -12.36 -9.46 25.71
N PRO A 244 -11.61 -8.80 26.61
CA PRO A 244 -12.19 -8.12 27.76
C PRO A 244 -13.26 -7.09 27.37
N GLU A 245 -14.41 -7.08 28.06
CA GLU A 245 -15.55 -6.24 27.73
C GLU A 245 -15.24 -4.74 27.83
N ASP A 246 -14.41 -4.35 28.80
CA ASP A 246 -13.94 -2.96 28.97
C ASP A 246 -13.08 -2.50 27.79
N LEU A 247 -12.27 -3.37 27.24
CA LEU A 247 -11.50 -3.07 26.02
C LEU A 247 -12.40 -2.89 24.78
N ILE A 248 -13.43 -3.76 24.64
CA ILE A 248 -14.42 -3.63 23.58
C ILE A 248 -15.16 -2.28 23.70
N ASN A 249 -15.64 -1.96 24.89
CA ASN A 249 -16.39 -0.73 25.15
C ASN A 249 -15.54 0.54 24.93
N SER A 250 -14.28 0.54 25.36
CA SER A 250 -13.39 1.67 25.14
C SER A 250 -13.06 1.86 23.66
N SER A 251 -12.80 0.79 22.93
CA SER A 251 -12.52 0.84 21.47
C SER A 251 -13.74 1.32 20.67
N LEU A 252 -14.96 0.86 21.06
CA LEU A 252 -16.22 1.35 20.46
C LEU A 252 -16.40 2.85 20.70
N HIS A 253 -16.16 3.30 21.91
CA HIS A 253 -16.29 4.71 22.27
C HIS A 253 -15.31 5.60 21.50
N GLN A 254 -14.07 5.17 21.36
CA GLN A 254 -13.08 5.89 20.56
C GLN A 254 -13.46 5.93 19.07
N LEU A 255 -13.94 4.83 18.53
CA LEU A 255 -14.44 4.78 17.16
C LEU A 255 -15.62 5.73 16.96
N GLU A 256 -16.57 5.77 17.90
CA GLU A 256 -17.70 6.70 17.85
C GLU A 256 -17.23 8.18 17.89
N ILE A 257 -16.27 8.51 18.75
CA ILE A 257 -15.70 9.85 18.81
C ILE A 257 -15.04 10.22 17.49
N SER A 258 -14.17 9.36 16.97
CA SER A 258 -13.45 9.61 15.71
C SER A 258 -14.39 9.85 14.53
N GLN A 259 -15.52 9.12 14.47
CA GLN A 259 -16.52 9.30 13.41
C GLN A 259 -17.33 10.60 13.58
N ARG A 260 -17.51 11.10 14.81
CA ARG A 260 -18.22 12.36 15.08
C ARG A 260 -17.33 13.59 14.91
N GLU A 261 -16.03 13.43 15.05
CA GLU A 261 -15.04 14.53 14.89
C GLU A 261 -14.61 14.76 13.44
N VAL A 262 -15.11 13.96 12.48
CA VAL A 262 -14.88 14.22 11.06
C VAL A 262 -15.56 15.54 10.68
N SER A 263 -14.79 16.62 10.70
CA SER A 263 -15.17 17.92 10.20
C SER A 263 -14.61 18.11 8.79
N GLY A 264 -15.51 18.22 7.81
CA GLY A 264 -15.18 18.53 6.42
C GLY A 264 -15.30 20.02 6.13
#